data_29b8e26d962fcec9c5d18e406f12f8e7
#
_entry.id   29b8e26d962fcec9c5d18e406f12f8e7
#
_cell.length_a   1.000
_cell.length_b   1.000
_cell.length_c   1.000
_cell.angle_alpha   90.00
_cell.angle_beta   90.00
_cell.angle_gamma   90.00
#
_symmetry.space_group_name_H-M   'P 1'
#
loop_
_entity.id
_entity.type
_entity.pdbx_description
1 polymer ?
#
loop_
_entity_poly.entity_id
_entity_poly.type
_entity_poly.pdbx_seq_one_letter_code
_entity_poly.pdbx_strand_id
1 'polypeptide(L)'
;VRINAMAASLSDKLEAKQVQQSEAVFKEHVSDIQPGAEEWGLTYRNSFPKAYPGSIHKLEAAARVVSTGGTRSVRDKTTLVIRGADQVLVLVDIRPLYDPDAPKMDQMKASLGALPADYAGLLAAHAKIHGELFNRMRLDIGGGADHQRTTEELLEASTYDNPNRALIEKEFDAGRYNIISCTGELPPTLQGCWGGTYVPGWASDFTQNGNVPSAIAANMMGNMPELMLAYTR
;
A
#
# COMPACT_ATOMS: atom_id res chain seq x y z
N VAL A 1 15.86 -15.82 -1.27
CA VAL A 1 15.29 -14.46 -1.24
C VAL A 1 16.21 -13.55 -0.46
N ARG A 2 16.46 -12.36 -0.98
CA ARG A 2 17.20 -11.28 -0.32
C ARG A 2 16.22 -10.15 -0.01
N ILE A 3 16.09 -9.81 1.27
CA ILE A 3 15.23 -8.74 1.74
C ILE A 3 16.11 -7.58 2.20
N ASN A 4 15.86 -6.39 1.71
CA ASN A 4 16.65 -5.19 2.00
C ASN A 4 15.78 -4.13 2.65
N ALA A 5 16.21 -3.59 3.79
CA ALA A 5 15.53 -2.52 4.51
C ALA A 5 15.66 -1.13 3.84
N MET A 6 16.65 -0.96 2.99
CA MET A 6 16.75 0.23 2.12
C MET A 6 15.91 -0.05 0.88
N ALA A 7 14.76 0.58 0.80
CA ALA A 7 13.98 0.59 -0.45
C ALA A 7 14.91 1.10 -1.56
N ALA A 8 15.30 0.16 -2.34
CA ALA A 8 16.25 0.44 -3.37
C ALA A 8 15.66 1.37 -4.44
N SER A 9 16.23 1.38 -5.34
CA SER A 9 16.15 1.78 -6.72
C SER A 9 14.81 2.37 -7.06
N LEU A 10 14.80 3.61 -7.26
CA LEU A 10 14.01 4.24 -8.30
C LEU A 10 14.02 3.30 -9.51
N SER A 11 12.84 3.05 -10.04
CA SER A 11 12.65 2.13 -11.16
C SER A 11 13.68 2.40 -12.26
N ASP A 12 14.33 1.35 -12.77
CA ASP A 12 15.23 1.42 -13.92
C ASP A 12 14.58 2.02 -15.18
N LYS A 13 13.25 2.18 -15.16
CA LYS A 13 12.46 2.77 -16.24
C LYS A 13 12.32 4.29 -16.15
N LEU A 14 12.76 4.92 -15.06
CA LEU A 14 12.74 6.38 -14.95
C LEU A 14 13.90 6.96 -15.76
N GLU A 15 13.63 8.04 -16.51
CA GLU A 15 14.68 8.81 -17.15
C GLU A 15 15.68 9.35 -16.12
N ALA A 16 16.95 9.43 -16.45
CA ALA A 16 18.02 9.89 -15.56
C ALA A 16 17.70 11.25 -14.90
N LYS A 17 17.03 12.15 -15.61
CA LYS A 17 16.59 13.44 -15.09
C LYS A 17 15.54 13.29 -13.97
N GLN A 18 14.60 12.38 -14.10
CA GLN A 18 13.57 12.11 -13.07
C GLN A 18 14.21 11.48 -11.83
N VAL A 19 15.16 10.58 -12.02
CA VAL A 19 15.96 10.00 -10.94
C VAL A 19 16.69 11.09 -10.16
N GLN A 20 17.39 11.97 -10.85
CA GLN A 20 18.14 13.07 -10.23
C GLN A 20 17.23 14.05 -9.47
N GLN A 21 16.05 14.38 -10.03
CA GLN A 21 15.07 15.23 -9.35
C GLN A 21 14.53 14.54 -8.10
N SER A 22 14.19 13.26 -8.19
CA SER A 22 13.68 12.49 -7.04
C SER A 22 14.73 12.37 -5.92
N GLU A 23 16.00 12.18 -6.27
CA GLU A 23 17.10 12.17 -5.28
C GLU A 23 17.29 13.52 -4.60
N ALA A 24 17.19 14.63 -5.34
CA ALA A 24 17.32 15.96 -4.78
C ALA A 24 16.20 16.26 -3.78
N VAL A 25 14.95 15.98 -4.15
CA VAL A 25 13.78 16.14 -3.26
C VAL A 25 13.92 15.23 -2.04
N PHE A 26 14.32 13.97 -2.24
CA PHE A 26 14.52 13.05 -1.13
C PHE A 26 15.56 13.58 -0.13
N LYS A 27 16.73 14.05 -0.60
CA LYS A 27 17.77 14.60 0.26
C LYS A 27 17.34 15.87 1.01
N GLU A 28 16.46 16.66 0.42
CA GLU A 28 15.93 17.87 1.04
C GLU A 28 14.90 17.60 2.14
N HIS A 29 14.07 16.56 1.95
CA HIS A 29 12.90 16.31 2.79
C HIS A 29 13.03 15.10 3.72
N VAL A 30 14.06 14.27 3.56
CA VAL A 30 14.26 13.07 4.38
C VAL A 30 15.66 13.09 4.97
N SER A 31 15.76 12.92 6.29
CA SER A 31 17.03 12.84 7.03
C SER A 31 17.03 11.69 8.03
N ASP A 32 18.15 11.48 8.73
CA ASP A 32 18.30 10.52 9.81
C ASP A 32 17.85 9.11 9.47
N ILE A 33 18.18 8.66 8.26
CA ILE A 33 17.77 7.34 7.76
C ILE A 33 18.53 6.26 8.55
N GLN A 34 17.77 5.43 9.25
CA GLN A 34 18.27 4.37 10.11
C GLN A 34 17.64 3.02 9.72
N PRO A 35 18.17 2.34 8.70
CA PRO A 35 17.74 0.98 8.40
C PRO A 35 18.38 0.00 9.39
N GLY A 36 17.66 -1.06 9.75
CA GLY A 36 18.13 -2.14 10.59
C GLY A 36 17.76 -3.50 10.04
N ALA A 37 18.69 -4.46 10.14
CA ALA A 37 18.44 -5.87 9.87
C ALA A 37 18.84 -6.69 11.09
N GLU A 38 17.91 -7.49 11.58
CA GLU A 38 18.05 -8.40 12.72
C GLU A 38 17.55 -9.79 12.31
N GLU A 39 17.81 -10.82 13.10
CA GLU A 39 17.24 -12.16 12.82
C GLU A 39 15.71 -12.16 12.87
N TRP A 40 15.11 -11.30 13.66
CA TRP A 40 13.66 -11.11 13.72
C TRP A 40 13.09 -10.58 12.40
N GLY A 41 13.81 -9.68 11.73
CA GLY A 41 13.33 -9.02 10.53
C GLY A 41 14.06 -7.71 10.23
N LEU A 42 13.34 -6.74 9.70
CA LEU A 42 13.87 -5.46 9.28
C LEU A 42 13.21 -4.31 10.03
N THR A 43 13.96 -3.23 10.23
CA THR A 43 13.46 -1.97 10.77
C THR A 43 13.90 -0.81 9.87
N TYR A 44 13.12 0.27 9.91
CA TYR A 44 13.46 1.51 9.22
C TYR A 44 12.95 2.69 10.03
N ARG A 45 13.74 3.75 10.10
CA ARG A 45 13.38 5.05 10.66
C ARG A 45 13.93 6.15 9.77
N ASN A 46 13.18 7.24 9.68
CA ASN A 46 13.67 8.48 9.14
C ASN A 46 12.98 9.68 9.77
N SER A 47 13.58 10.87 9.61
CA SER A 47 13.03 12.15 10.03
C SER A 47 12.67 13.00 8.81
N PHE A 48 11.70 13.90 8.99
CA PHE A 48 11.30 14.92 8.03
C PHE A 48 11.71 16.28 8.59
N PRO A 49 12.85 16.89 8.16
CA PRO A 49 13.38 18.11 8.76
C PRO A 49 12.50 19.33 8.53
N LYS A 50 11.69 19.34 7.48
CA LYS A 50 10.73 20.42 7.17
C LYS A 50 9.34 20.05 7.69
N ALA A 51 9.18 19.98 9.01
CA ALA A 51 7.89 19.72 9.62
C ALA A 51 7.07 21.01 9.74
N TYR A 52 5.78 20.90 9.42
CA TYR A 52 4.79 21.95 9.60
C TYR A 52 3.88 21.61 10.80
N PRO A 53 3.18 22.58 11.41
CA PRO A 53 2.23 22.26 12.46
C PRO A 53 1.22 21.21 12.03
N GLY A 54 1.10 20.11 12.79
CA GLY A 54 0.23 19.00 12.50
C GLY A 54 0.75 18.02 11.43
N SER A 55 1.96 18.23 10.89
CA SER A 55 2.55 17.29 9.93
C SER A 55 3.28 16.13 10.59
N ILE A 56 3.63 15.14 9.79
CA ILE A 56 4.45 14.00 10.21
C ILE A 56 5.90 14.47 10.41
N HIS A 57 6.50 14.18 11.56
CA HIS A 57 7.89 14.51 11.89
C HIS A 57 8.86 13.36 11.60
N LYS A 58 8.42 12.12 11.79
CA LYS A 58 9.21 10.91 11.58
C LYS A 58 8.35 9.81 10.99
N LEU A 59 9.01 8.82 10.40
CA LEU A 59 8.40 7.56 9.99
C LEU A 59 9.14 6.41 10.66
N GLU A 60 8.41 5.45 11.18
CA GLU A 60 8.94 4.16 11.60
C GLU A 60 8.28 3.04 10.81
N ALA A 61 9.07 2.04 10.42
CA ALA A 61 8.58 0.82 9.82
C ALA A 61 9.28 -0.41 10.42
N ALA A 62 8.52 -1.47 10.61
CA ALA A 62 9.01 -2.75 11.06
C ALA A 62 8.49 -3.86 10.14
N ALA A 63 9.34 -4.82 9.81
CA ALA A 63 8.97 -5.97 9.01
C ALA A 63 9.42 -7.26 9.71
N ARG A 64 8.46 -7.99 10.29
CA ARG A 64 8.73 -9.34 10.79
C ARG A 64 8.84 -10.29 9.61
N VAL A 65 9.94 -11.05 9.56
CA VAL A 65 10.17 -12.03 8.52
C VAL A 65 10.11 -13.43 9.11
N VAL A 66 9.24 -14.27 8.60
CA VAL A 66 9.10 -15.67 9.02
C VAL A 66 9.42 -16.58 7.83
N SER A 67 10.26 -17.56 8.01
CA SER A 67 10.57 -18.55 6.97
C SER A 67 10.30 -19.97 7.47
N THR A 68 9.78 -20.80 6.57
CA THR A 68 9.66 -22.24 6.78
C THR A 68 10.75 -22.93 5.98
N GLY A 69 11.54 -23.75 6.63
CA GLY A 69 12.74 -24.34 6.01
C GLY A 69 13.86 -23.33 5.76
N GLY A 70 14.95 -23.84 5.21
CA GLY A 70 16.09 -23.03 4.81
C GLY A 70 16.94 -22.49 5.95
N THR A 71 17.79 -21.52 5.61
CA THR A 71 18.70 -20.83 6.54
C THR A 71 18.47 -19.36 6.51
N ARG A 72 18.66 -18.69 7.65
CA ARG A 72 18.55 -17.25 7.83
C ARG A 72 19.87 -16.70 8.33
N SER A 73 20.28 -15.55 7.80
CA SER A 73 21.46 -14.83 8.28
C SER A 73 21.35 -13.33 8.04
N VAL A 74 21.80 -12.53 9.00
CA VAL A 74 21.98 -11.09 8.81
C VAL A 74 23.34 -10.90 8.14
N ARG A 75 23.35 -10.36 6.93
CA ARG A 75 24.57 -10.12 6.17
C ARG A 75 25.24 -8.81 6.56
N ASP A 76 24.44 -7.78 6.75
CA ASP A 76 24.88 -6.44 7.11
C ASP A 76 23.73 -5.68 7.82
N LYS A 77 23.94 -4.42 8.18
CA LYS A 77 22.94 -3.58 8.88
C LYS A 77 21.62 -3.39 8.12
N THR A 78 21.57 -3.71 6.83
CA THR A 78 20.42 -3.44 5.98
C THR A 78 19.84 -4.69 5.32
N THR A 79 20.49 -5.83 5.47
CA THR A 79 20.19 -7.01 4.66
C THR A 79 20.06 -8.27 5.50
N LEU A 80 18.86 -8.83 5.47
CA LEU A 80 18.54 -10.18 5.91
C LEU A 80 18.53 -11.12 4.70
N VAL A 81 19.25 -12.23 4.77
CA VAL A 81 19.34 -13.22 3.70
C VAL A 81 18.65 -14.50 4.15
N ILE A 82 17.77 -15.02 3.30
CA ILE A 82 17.10 -16.32 3.48
C ILE A 82 17.41 -17.18 2.26
N ARG A 83 17.87 -18.42 2.48
CA ARG A 83 18.24 -19.35 1.42
C ARG A 83 17.54 -20.69 1.61
N GLY A 84 17.05 -21.27 0.52
CA GLY A 84 16.45 -22.60 0.50
C GLY A 84 15.18 -22.74 1.35
N ALA A 85 14.48 -21.65 1.64
CA ALA A 85 13.19 -21.72 2.33
C ALA A 85 12.08 -22.14 1.38
N ASP A 86 11.15 -22.93 1.88
CA ASP A 86 9.93 -23.33 1.18
C ASP A 86 8.93 -22.17 1.11
N GLN A 87 8.84 -21.40 2.19
CA GLN A 87 7.99 -20.20 2.29
C GLN A 87 8.71 -19.10 3.04
N VAL A 88 8.40 -17.85 2.66
CA VAL A 88 8.78 -16.65 3.40
C VAL A 88 7.55 -15.76 3.53
N LEU A 89 7.15 -15.48 4.76
CA LEU A 89 6.09 -14.53 5.10
C LEU A 89 6.72 -13.26 5.64
N VAL A 90 6.35 -12.12 5.07
CA VAL A 90 6.80 -10.79 5.53
C VAL A 90 5.58 -10.01 6.03
N LEU A 91 5.57 -9.69 7.31
CA LEU A 91 4.53 -8.91 7.97
C LEU A 91 5.09 -7.50 8.22
N VAL A 92 4.43 -6.48 7.70
CA VAL A 92 4.92 -5.10 7.72
C VAL A 92 3.94 -4.21 8.48
N ASP A 93 4.47 -3.37 9.36
CA ASP A 93 3.76 -2.24 9.98
C ASP A 93 4.54 -0.95 9.69
N ILE A 94 3.83 0.13 9.38
CA ILE A 94 4.40 1.44 9.08
C ILE A 94 3.62 2.48 9.88
N ARG A 95 4.33 3.29 10.67
CA ARG A 95 3.72 4.31 11.54
C ARG A 95 4.29 5.69 11.26
N PRO A 96 3.46 6.64 10.85
CA PRO A 96 3.81 8.04 10.89
C PRO A 96 3.84 8.53 12.35
N LEU A 97 4.82 9.35 12.70
CA LEU A 97 4.95 9.96 14.02
C LEU A 97 4.69 11.46 13.89
N TYR A 98 3.56 11.90 14.45
CA TYR A 98 3.21 13.31 14.62
C TYR A 98 3.89 13.91 15.86
N ASP A 99 4.14 13.09 16.88
CA ASP A 99 4.98 13.39 18.04
C ASP A 99 6.33 12.68 17.86
N PRO A 100 7.43 13.44 17.65
CA PRO A 100 8.76 12.84 17.45
C PRO A 100 9.32 12.15 18.70
N ASP A 101 8.79 12.46 19.88
CA ASP A 101 9.25 11.94 21.17
C ASP A 101 8.44 10.72 21.65
N ALA A 102 7.47 10.28 20.85
CA ALA A 102 6.64 9.09 21.10
C ALA A 102 6.93 7.95 20.10
N PRO A 103 8.11 7.30 20.15
CA PRO A 103 8.46 6.23 19.22
C PRO A 103 7.51 5.03 19.34
N LYS A 104 7.24 4.36 18.23
CA LYS A 104 6.31 3.22 18.13
C LYS A 104 7.01 1.89 17.84
N MET A 105 8.31 1.87 17.61
CA MET A 105 9.05 0.70 17.14
C MET A 105 8.82 -0.54 18.02
N ASP A 106 8.91 -0.40 19.35
CA ASP A 106 8.74 -1.53 20.25
C ASP A 106 7.29 -2.04 20.25
N GLN A 107 6.32 -1.13 20.17
CA GLN A 107 4.92 -1.48 20.04
C GLN A 107 4.64 -2.20 18.70
N MET A 108 5.24 -1.74 17.60
CA MET A 108 5.12 -2.37 16.28
C MET A 108 5.73 -3.77 16.28
N LYS A 109 6.92 -3.94 16.82
CA LYS A 109 7.57 -5.25 16.98
C LYS A 109 6.70 -6.21 17.81
N ALA A 110 6.14 -5.73 18.91
CA ALA A 110 5.25 -6.53 19.77
C ALA A 110 3.96 -6.94 19.02
N SER A 111 3.32 -5.99 18.34
CA SER A 111 2.10 -6.24 17.57
C SER A 111 2.34 -7.24 16.43
N LEU A 112 3.40 -7.05 15.66
CA LEU A 112 3.78 -7.99 14.59
C LEU A 112 4.17 -9.36 15.15
N GLY A 113 4.83 -9.39 16.34
CA GLY A 113 5.20 -10.62 17.04
C GLY A 113 3.99 -11.45 17.48
N ALA A 114 2.89 -10.80 17.84
CA ALA A 114 1.66 -11.43 18.26
C ALA A 114 0.82 -12.02 17.10
N LEU A 115 1.09 -11.60 15.85
CA LEU A 115 0.37 -12.14 14.70
C LEU A 115 0.78 -13.60 14.43
N PRO A 116 -0.18 -14.45 13.99
CA PRO A 116 0.16 -15.81 13.59
C PRO A 116 1.07 -15.79 12.35
N ALA A 117 1.97 -16.76 12.27
CA ALA A 117 2.82 -16.98 11.09
C ALA A 117 2.08 -17.83 10.03
N ASP A 118 0.82 -17.56 9.82
CA ASP A 118 -0.08 -18.26 8.91
C ASP A 118 -0.75 -17.28 7.97
N TYR A 119 -0.35 -17.30 6.71
CA TYR A 119 -0.93 -16.43 5.68
C TYR A 119 -2.42 -16.69 5.47
N ALA A 120 -2.85 -17.95 5.49
CA ALA A 120 -4.25 -18.28 5.24
C ALA A 120 -5.17 -17.76 6.36
N GLY A 121 -4.73 -17.87 7.62
CA GLY A 121 -5.47 -17.33 8.77
C GLY A 121 -5.52 -15.79 8.74
N LEU A 122 -4.42 -15.13 8.39
CA LEU A 122 -4.38 -13.67 8.23
C LEU A 122 -5.29 -13.20 7.09
N LEU A 123 -5.24 -13.89 5.95
CA LEU A 123 -6.09 -13.61 4.80
C LEU A 123 -7.57 -13.80 5.13
N ALA A 124 -7.93 -14.87 5.82
CA ALA A 124 -9.33 -15.14 6.20
C ALA A 124 -9.90 -14.04 7.12
N ALA A 125 -9.10 -13.57 8.09
CA ALA A 125 -9.48 -12.47 8.98
C ALA A 125 -9.67 -11.16 8.20
N HIS A 126 -8.75 -10.83 7.31
CA HIS A 126 -8.83 -9.66 6.43
C HIS A 126 -10.02 -9.75 5.47
N ALA A 127 -10.17 -10.88 4.77
CA ALA A 127 -11.21 -11.09 3.78
C ALA A 127 -12.63 -10.98 4.38
N LYS A 128 -12.80 -11.35 5.66
CA LYS A 128 -14.08 -11.15 6.36
C LYS A 128 -14.45 -9.68 6.44
N ILE A 129 -13.52 -8.83 6.91
CA ILE A 129 -13.78 -7.38 7.09
C ILE A 129 -13.95 -6.68 5.73
N HIS A 130 -13.03 -6.90 4.82
CA HIS A 130 -13.08 -6.31 3.48
C HIS A 130 -14.31 -6.79 2.70
N GLY A 131 -14.60 -8.09 2.77
CA GLY A 131 -15.73 -8.72 2.09
C GLY A 131 -17.08 -8.24 2.59
N GLU A 132 -17.21 -7.84 3.85
CA GLU A 132 -18.45 -7.24 4.37
C GLU A 132 -18.83 -5.97 3.62
N LEU A 133 -17.87 -5.12 3.27
CA LEU A 133 -18.10 -3.93 2.46
C LEU A 133 -18.22 -4.28 0.97
N PHE A 134 -17.30 -5.09 0.47
CA PHE A 134 -17.22 -5.40 -0.95
C PHE A 134 -18.46 -6.12 -1.46
N ASN A 135 -18.99 -7.09 -0.71
CA ASN A 135 -20.12 -7.92 -1.14
C ASN A 135 -21.50 -7.27 -0.94
N ARG A 136 -21.57 -6.03 -0.43
CA ARG A 136 -22.87 -5.32 -0.25
C ARG A 136 -23.52 -4.94 -1.57
N MET A 137 -22.76 -4.86 -2.64
CA MET A 137 -23.25 -4.48 -3.96
C MET A 137 -22.48 -5.21 -5.05
N ARG A 138 -23.19 -5.60 -6.07
CA ARG A 138 -22.66 -6.22 -7.28
C ARG A 138 -23.32 -5.60 -8.50
N LEU A 139 -22.54 -5.36 -9.55
CA LEU A 139 -23.05 -5.03 -10.86
C LEU A 139 -23.18 -6.31 -11.70
N ASP A 140 -24.35 -6.57 -12.23
CA ASP A 140 -24.59 -7.64 -13.20
C ASP A 140 -25.39 -7.06 -14.37
N ILE A 141 -24.72 -6.93 -15.51
CA ILE A 141 -25.30 -6.44 -16.77
C ILE A 141 -25.24 -7.49 -17.88
N GLY A 142 -25.00 -8.74 -17.47
CA GLY A 142 -25.00 -9.90 -18.37
C GLY A 142 -23.64 -10.18 -19.01
N GLY A 143 -22.54 -10.02 -18.27
CA GLY A 143 -21.18 -10.39 -18.71
C GLY A 143 -20.99 -11.89 -18.92
N GLY A 144 -21.77 -12.73 -18.21
CA GLY A 144 -21.89 -14.16 -18.47
C GLY A 144 -20.56 -14.92 -18.53
N ALA A 145 -20.38 -15.75 -19.56
CA ALA A 145 -19.19 -16.60 -19.72
C ALA A 145 -17.89 -15.80 -19.93
N ASP A 146 -17.98 -14.53 -20.38
CA ASP A 146 -16.81 -13.67 -20.59
C ASP A 146 -16.04 -13.38 -19.29
N HIS A 147 -16.64 -13.57 -18.12
CA HIS A 147 -15.93 -13.46 -16.85
C HIS A 147 -14.75 -14.44 -16.70
N GLN A 148 -14.72 -15.53 -17.46
CA GLN A 148 -13.61 -16.49 -17.47
C GLN A 148 -12.38 -16.00 -18.25
N ARG A 149 -12.55 -14.95 -19.05
CA ARG A 149 -11.47 -14.35 -19.86
C ARG A 149 -10.61 -13.42 -19.00
N THR A 150 -9.36 -13.25 -19.42
CA THR A 150 -8.45 -12.28 -18.80
C THR A 150 -8.91 -10.84 -19.11
N THR A 151 -8.43 -9.88 -18.32
CA THR A 151 -8.74 -8.47 -18.55
C THR A 151 -8.18 -7.99 -19.89
N GLU A 152 -7.01 -8.47 -20.30
CA GLU A 152 -6.38 -8.17 -21.59
C GLU A 152 -7.24 -8.63 -22.76
N GLU A 153 -7.75 -9.86 -22.72
CA GLU A 153 -8.63 -10.40 -23.75
C GLU A 153 -9.96 -9.63 -23.84
N LEU A 154 -10.47 -9.18 -22.69
CA LEU A 154 -11.69 -8.37 -22.65
C LEU A 154 -11.47 -6.96 -23.20
N LEU A 155 -10.30 -6.36 -22.91
CA LEU A 155 -9.90 -5.06 -23.46
C LEU A 155 -9.76 -5.14 -24.99
N GLU A 156 -9.10 -6.18 -25.51
CA GLU A 156 -8.95 -6.40 -26.95
C GLU A 156 -10.31 -6.60 -27.67
N ALA A 157 -11.26 -7.23 -26.99
CA ALA A 157 -12.62 -7.48 -27.52
C ALA A 157 -13.56 -6.28 -27.34
N SER A 158 -13.14 -5.23 -26.65
CA SER A 158 -13.98 -4.08 -26.29
C SER A 158 -13.69 -2.90 -27.23
N THR A 159 -14.74 -2.22 -27.68
CA THR A 159 -14.62 -0.97 -28.43
C THR A 159 -15.46 0.12 -27.76
N TYR A 160 -15.25 1.39 -28.14
CA TYR A 160 -16.03 2.50 -27.62
C TYR A 160 -17.54 2.33 -27.88
N ASP A 161 -17.90 1.85 -29.05
CA ASP A 161 -19.31 1.68 -29.46
C ASP A 161 -19.92 0.35 -29.00
N ASN A 162 -19.09 -0.62 -28.64
CA ASN A 162 -19.50 -1.93 -28.13
C ASN A 162 -18.60 -2.40 -27.01
N PRO A 163 -18.73 -1.82 -25.82
CA PRO A 163 -17.93 -2.21 -24.66
C PRO A 163 -18.34 -3.61 -24.16
N ASN A 164 -17.36 -4.43 -23.81
CA ASN A 164 -17.62 -5.76 -23.27
C ASN A 164 -18.24 -5.65 -21.86
N ARG A 165 -19.36 -6.31 -21.63
CA ARG A 165 -20.12 -6.22 -20.38
C ARG A 165 -19.36 -6.79 -19.18
N ALA A 166 -18.67 -7.91 -19.35
CA ALA A 166 -17.86 -8.49 -18.29
C ALA A 166 -16.67 -7.59 -17.90
N LEU A 167 -16.13 -6.82 -18.86
CA LEU A 167 -15.09 -5.82 -18.55
C LEU A 167 -15.66 -4.70 -17.68
N ILE A 168 -16.85 -4.18 -18.00
CA ILE A 168 -17.51 -3.13 -17.20
C ILE A 168 -17.78 -3.64 -15.77
N GLU A 169 -18.27 -4.87 -15.62
CA GLU A 169 -18.52 -5.48 -14.31
C GLU A 169 -17.23 -5.63 -13.52
N LYS A 170 -16.13 -6.10 -14.14
CA LYS A 170 -14.80 -6.19 -13.51
C LYS A 170 -14.25 -4.81 -13.13
N GLU A 171 -14.46 -3.80 -13.94
CA GLU A 171 -14.01 -2.43 -13.69
C GLU A 171 -14.77 -1.81 -12.49
N PHE A 172 -16.08 -2.05 -12.40
CA PHE A 172 -16.89 -1.68 -11.26
C PHE A 172 -16.40 -2.34 -9.97
N ASP A 173 -16.14 -3.64 -9.99
CA ASP A 173 -15.63 -4.37 -8.84
C ASP A 173 -14.21 -3.90 -8.45
N ALA A 174 -13.33 -3.65 -9.43
CA ALA A 174 -11.99 -3.11 -9.21
C ALA A 174 -12.03 -1.71 -8.58
N GLY A 175 -12.93 -0.84 -9.03
CA GLY A 175 -13.14 0.48 -8.45
C GLY A 175 -13.57 0.40 -6.99
N ARG A 176 -14.53 -0.47 -6.67
CA ARG A 176 -14.97 -0.71 -5.28
C ARG A 176 -13.84 -1.28 -4.42
N TYR A 177 -13.11 -2.26 -4.93
CA TYR A 177 -11.97 -2.83 -4.23
C TYR A 177 -10.92 -1.76 -3.92
N ASN A 178 -10.59 -0.93 -4.89
CA ASN A 178 -9.60 0.12 -4.74
C ASN A 178 -10.00 1.15 -3.69
N ILE A 179 -11.23 1.65 -3.73
CA ILE A 179 -11.67 2.67 -2.77
C ILE A 179 -11.74 2.11 -1.34
N ILE A 180 -12.20 0.88 -1.14
CA ILE A 180 -12.19 0.21 0.17
C ILE A 180 -10.75 0.06 0.66
N SER A 181 -9.82 -0.31 -0.22
CA SER A 181 -8.41 -0.59 0.13
C SER A 181 -7.61 0.66 0.44
N CYS A 182 -7.97 1.83 -0.09
CA CYS A 182 -7.22 3.08 0.11
C CYS A 182 -7.92 4.10 1.02
N THR A 183 -9.07 3.75 1.60
CA THR A 183 -9.78 4.60 2.57
C THR A 183 -9.60 4.06 3.98
N GLY A 184 -9.10 4.88 4.88
CA GLY A 184 -8.91 4.56 6.29
C GLY A 184 -9.46 5.67 7.19
N GLU A 185 -8.64 6.19 8.10
CA GLU A 185 -8.96 7.40 8.87
C GLU A 185 -8.99 8.64 7.98
N LEU A 186 -8.20 8.63 6.91
CA LEU A 186 -8.15 9.67 5.88
C LEU A 186 -8.73 9.15 4.57
N PRO A 187 -9.24 10.04 3.70
CA PRO A 187 -9.65 9.68 2.35
C PRO A 187 -8.43 9.31 1.50
N PRO A 188 -8.62 8.72 0.30
CA PRO A 188 -7.52 8.51 -0.63
C PRO A 188 -6.92 9.83 -1.07
N THR A 189 -5.60 9.88 -1.24
CA THR A 189 -4.93 10.98 -1.94
C THR A 189 -5.18 10.88 -3.44
N LEU A 190 -4.60 11.81 -4.22
CA LEU A 190 -4.67 11.81 -5.69
C LEU A 190 -4.28 10.45 -6.31
N GLN A 191 -3.27 9.77 -5.77
CA GLN A 191 -2.82 8.44 -6.20
C GLN A 191 -3.31 7.31 -5.29
N GLY A 192 -4.30 7.52 -4.45
CA GLY A 192 -4.68 6.55 -3.42
C GLY A 192 -3.54 6.34 -2.42
N CYS A 193 -3.22 5.08 -2.11
CA CYS A 193 -2.08 4.72 -1.26
C CYS A 193 -0.90 4.11 -2.06
N TRP A 194 -0.93 4.19 -3.38
CA TRP A 194 0.01 3.50 -4.29
C TRP A 194 1.02 4.41 -4.96
N GLY A 195 1.41 5.53 -4.35
CA GLY A 195 2.33 6.49 -4.94
C GLY A 195 3.67 5.89 -5.39
N GLY A 196 4.27 5.03 -4.57
CA GLY A 196 5.46 4.23 -4.89
C GLY A 196 6.72 5.01 -5.24
N THR A 197 6.71 6.33 -5.05
CA THR A 197 7.82 7.23 -5.35
C THR A 197 7.88 8.38 -4.35
N TYR A 198 9.06 8.98 -4.17
CA TYR A 198 9.25 10.17 -3.35
C TYR A 198 8.79 11.47 -4.04
N VAL A 199 8.57 11.43 -5.34
CA VAL A 199 8.09 12.57 -6.13
C VAL A 199 6.89 12.11 -6.96
N PRO A 200 5.75 11.85 -6.30
CA PRO A 200 4.52 11.51 -7.01
C PRO A 200 3.99 12.71 -7.78
N GLY A 201 3.22 12.45 -8.84
CA GLY A 201 2.52 13.52 -9.56
C GLY A 201 1.67 14.34 -8.60
N TRP A 202 1.74 15.66 -8.73
CA TRP A 202 1.04 16.63 -7.85
C TRP A 202 1.23 16.37 -6.35
N ALA A 203 2.42 15.90 -5.96
CA ALA A 203 2.80 15.59 -4.59
C ALA A 203 1.88 14.56 -3.87
N SER A 204 1.05 13.84 -4.59
CA SER A 204 0.03 12.92 -4.04
C SER A 204 -0.85 13.59 -2.99
N ASP A 205 -1.23 14.84 -3.22
CA ASP A 205 -2.01 15.61 -2.26
C ASP A 205 -3.49 15.18 -2.19
N PHE A 206 -4.24 15.79 -1.26
CA PHE A 206 -5.69 15.61 -1.14
C PHE A 206 -6.41 16.63 -2.04
N THR A 207 -6.31 16.47 -3.36
CA THR A 207 -6.87 17.39 -4.36
C THR A 207 -8.40 17.51 -4.24
N GLN A 208 -8.85 18.50 -3.45
CA GLN A 208 -10.26 18.64 -3.04
C GLN A 208 -11.16 19.26 -4.12
N ASN A 209 -10.59 19.88 -5.14
CA ASN A 209 -11.35 20.53 -6.21
C ASN A 209 -11.87 19.58 -7.31
N GLY A 210 -11.53 18.31 -7.25
CA GLY A 210 -11.98 17.34 -8.26
C GLY A 210 -11.65 15.89 -7.92
N ASN A 211 -10.38 15.56 -7.75
CA ASN A 211 -9.91 14.17 -7.68
C ASN A 211 -10.43 13.40 -6.46
N VAL A 212 -10.28 13.94 -5.25
CA VAL A 212 -10.77 13.27 -4.04
C VAL A 212 -12.31 13.18 -4.06
N PRO A 213 -13.08 14.26 -4.32
CA PRO A 213 -14.53 14.15 -4.47
C PRO A 213 -14.96 13.13 -5.52
N SER A 214 -14.27 13.06 -6.67
CA SER A 214 -14.58 12.08 -7.72
C SER A 214 -14.32 10.64 -7.26
N ALA A 215 -13.19 10.41 -6.56
CA ALA A 215 -12.85 9.08 -6.05
C ALA A 215 -13.88 8.55 -5.05
N ILE A 216 -14.43 9.42 -4.19
CA ILE A 216 -15.40 9.04 -3.15
C ILE A 216 -16.87 9.19 -3.56
N ALA A 217 -17.16 9.81 -4.72
CA ALA A 217 -18.52 10.13 -5.15
C ALA A 217 -19.46 8.92 -5.15
N ALA A 218 -18.93 7.75 -5.51
CA ALA A 218 -19.70 6.51 -5.56
C ALA A 218 -19.93 5.83 -4.20
N ASN A 219 -19.33 6.31 -3.10
CA ASN A 219 -19.37 5.61 -1.81
C ASN A 219 -20.81 5.46 -1.28
N MET A 220 -21.62 6.53 -1.35
CA MET A 220 -23.01 6.48 -0.92
C MET A 220 -23.85 5.54 -1.80
N MET A 221 -23.73 5.70 -3.12
CA MET A 221 -24.47 4.88 -4.09
C MET A 221 -23.98 3.43 -4.11
N GLY A 222 -22.68 3.23 -3.84
CA GLY A 222 -22.03 1.93 -3.75
C GLY A 222 -22.28 1.17 -2.44
N ASN A 223 -23.20 1.66 -1.59
CA ASN A 223 -23.52 1.07 -0.30
C ASN A 223 -22.31 0.96 0.66
N MET A 224 -21.50 2.03 0.69
CA MET A 224 -20.31 2.17 1.55
C MET A 224 -20.30 3.56 2.23
N PRO A 225 -21.41 3.99 2.87
CA PRO A 225 -21.51 5.36 3.43
C PRO A 225 -20.50 5.63 4.53
N GLU A 226 -20.03 4.62 5.26
CA GLU A 226 -19.04 4.75 6.32
C GLU A 226 -17.68 5.25 5.79
N LEU A 227 -17.35 5.00 4.53
CA LEU A 227 -16.11 5.51 3.92
C LEU A 227 -16.13 7.03 3.73
N MET A 228 -17.32 7.65 3.75
CA MET A 228 -17.46 9.11 3.71
C MET A 228 -16.97 9.78 4.99
N LEU A 229 -16.93 9.06 6.12
CA LEU A 229 -16.43 9.62 7.39
C LEU A 229 -14.96 10.03 7.30
N ALA A 230 -14.17 9.33 6.48
CA ALA A 230 -12.78 9.68 6.24
C ALA A 230 -12.62 11.07 5.56
N TYR A 231 -13.63 11.48 4.77
CA TYR A 231 -13.61 12.76 4.07
C TYR A 231 -14.11 13.92 4.93
N THR A 232 -14.96 13.65 5.92
CA THR A 232 -15.63 14.66 6.75
C THR A 232 -14.94 14.93 8.08
N ARG A 233 -13.87 14.21 8.38
CA ARG A 233 -13.03 14.38 9.58
C ARG A 233 -11.85 15.30 9.28
#